data_e8e79f64fb3d76d27f4dfd23250b0bb9
#
_entry.id   e8e79f64fb3d76d27f4dfd23250b0bb9
#
_cell.length_a   1.000
_cell.length_b   1.000
_cell.length_c   1.000
_cell.angle_alpha   90.00
_cell.angle_beta   90.00
_cell.angle_gamma   90.00
#
_symmetry.space_group_name_H-M   'P 1'
#
loop_
_entity.id
_entity.type
_entity.pdbx_description
1 polymer ?
#
loop_
_entity_poly.entity_id
_entity_poly.type
_entity_poly.pdbx_seq_one_letter_code
_entity_poly.pdbx_strand_id
1 'polypeptide(L)'
;MPDNPKLPARAWLIVGLLWVGGCLNYLDRVIITTMRTSLQASIPMTEAQFGLLTTAFLLVYGGLSPFAGYLADRFSRSRVIITSLFVWSLITWLTAQAKTYEQMLVTRMLMGVSEACFIPAALALVADYHRGATRSLATGFVLGGVMIGSALGGLGGWIAERSHWSHAFSLFGLIGIVFACVLLVLLRDPPRENGDRATLAQAGSTVRLGEAIKSLFSSRNFILAFIYWGVLGIAAWMVIGWMPTYLQEHFHLPQGRAGLVATVYVNVASLIGLLVGGLWADRWSRTNPRACIYVTAIGLGIAVPAILLVCTTPLLPLAIVGLVLYGLTIAFASTEMMPILCLILDPRYIATGFGVLNLFACLVGGATTFAGGALRDAHIEVSRLFQAGAASMVVCAVMLLFIKPGVAGTSIPTGKLDC
;
A
#
# COMPACT_ATOMS: atom_id res chain seq x y z
N MET A 1 17.34 -34.58 7.04
CA MET A 1 17.06 -33.11 6.91
C MET A 1 18.39 -32.46 6.62
N PRO A 2 18.64 -31.86 5.46
CA PRO A 2 19.89 -31.15 5.21
C PRO A 2 19.95 -29.96 6.13
N ASP A 3 21.08 -29.73 6.77
CA ASP A 3 21.38 -28.60 7.63
C ASP A 3 21.00 -27.30 6.93
N ASN A 4 20.03 -26.59 7.53
CA ASN A 4 19.60 -25.27 7.05
C ASN A 4 20.76 -24.30 7.37
N PRO A 5 21.56 -23.83 6.39
CA PRO A 5 22.67 -22.94 6.68
C PRO A 5 22.10 -21.72 7.38
N LYS A 6 22.57 -21.44 8.61
CA LYS A 6 22.16 -20.26 9.38
C LYS A 6 22.32 -19.04 8.47
N LEU A 7 21.22 -18.42 8.10
CA LEU A 7 21.22 -17.20 7.33
C LEU A 7 22.14 -16.18 8.03
N PRO A 8 23.07 -15.54 7.32
CA PRO A 8 23.99 -14.60 7.92
C PRO A 8 23.18 -13.47 8.61
N ALA A 9 23.58 -13.06 9.81
CA ALA A 9 22.94 -11.96 10.56
C ALA A 9 22.72 -10.70 9.71
N ARG A 10 23.57 -10.53 8.68
CA ARG A 10 23.46 -9.48 7.67
C ARG A 10 22.15 -9.52 6.86
N ALA A 11 21.60 -10.70 6.54
CA ALA A 11 20.35 -10.81 5.80
C ALA A 11 19.17 -10.20 6.59
N TRP A 12 19.12 -10.48 7.89
CA TRP A 12 18.12 -9.91 8.78
C TRP A 12 18.35 -8.41 9.06
N LEU A 13 19.60 -7.96 9.12
CA LEU A 13 19.92 -6.53 9.20
C LEU A 13 19.34 -5.77 8.00
N ILE A 14 19.50 -6.33 6.78
CA ILE A 14 18.94 -5.73 5.57
C ILE A 14 17.41 -5.66 5.63
N VAL A 15 16.74 -6.70 6.12
CA VAL A 15 15.28 -6.68 6.34
C VAL A 15 14.91 -5.56 7.33
N GLY A 16 15.65 -5.40 8.41
CA GLY A 16 15.43 -4.30 9.37
C GLY A 16 15.61 -2.92 8.74
N LEU A 17 16.64 -2.73 7.92
CA LEU A 17 16.86 -1.48 7.19
C LEU A 17 15.72 -1.20 6.18
N LEU A 18 15.28 -2.20 5.45
CA LEU A 18 14.17 -2.08 4.51
C LEU A 18 12.82 -1.86 5.23
N TRP A 19 12.65 -2.40 6.43
CA TRP A 19 11.51 -2.15 7.30
C TRP A 19 11.41 -0.66 7.66
N VAL A 20 12.52 -0.04 8.10
CA VAL A 20 12.57 1.40 8.39
C VAL A 20 12.28 2.21 7.13
N GLY A 21 12.87 1.84 5.98
CA GLY A 21 12.59 2.50 4.70
C GLY A 21 11.13 2.41 4.29
N GLY A 22 10.49 1.24 4.46
CA GLY A 22 9.05 1.04 4.22
C GLY A 22 8.18 1.87 5.17
N CYS A 23 8.62 2.00 6.43
CA CYS A 23 7.97 2.86 7.41
C CYS A 23 8.00 4.33 6.98
N LEU A 24 9.15 4.87 6.59
CA LEU A 24 9.28 6.25 6.11
C LEU A 24 8.46 6.49 4.83
N ASN A 25 8.47 5.53 3.89
CA ASN A 25 7.75 5.62 2.62
C ASN A 25 6.24 5.85 2.82
N TYR A 26 5.59 5.07 3.68
CA TYR A 26 4.15 5.21 3.92
C TYR A 26 3.78 6.32 4.91
N LEU A 27 4.69 6.67 5.82
CA LEU A 27 4.53 7.84 6.66
C LEU A 27 4.39 9.10 5.80
N ASP A 28 5.29 9.29 4.82
CA ASP A 28 5.29 10.45 3.93
C ASP A 28 4.04 10.54 3.02
N ARG A 29 3.43 9.40 2.70
CA ARG A 29 2.15 9.37 1.96
C ARG A 29 0.98 9.81 2.80
N VAL A 30 0.92 9.35 4.05
CA VAL A 30 -0.25 9.54 4.93
C VAL A 30 -0.21 10.88 5.66
N ILE A 31 0.99 11.40 5.96
CA ILE A 31 1.19 12.58 6.79
C ILE A 31 0.34 13.79 6.34
N ILE A 32 0.23 14.03 5.04
CA ILE A 32 -0.52 15.16 4.49
C ILE A 32 -2.02 15.08 4.80
N THR A 33 -2.60 13.87 4.81
CA THR A 33 -4.05 13.68 5.02
C THR A 33 -4.47 14.03 6.45
N THR A 34 -3.53 14.01 7.39
CA THR A 34 -3.78 14.32 8.80
C THR A 34 -3.59 15.82 9.14
N MET A 35 -3.09 16.62 8.19
CA MET A 35 -2.75 18.03 8.39
C MET A 35 -3.67 18.99 7.62
N ARG A 36 -4.83 18.54 7.13
CA ARG A 36 -5.72 19.33 6.24
C ARG A 36 -6.00 20.72 6.77
N THR A 37 -6.49 20.83 7.99
CA THR A 37 -6.90 22.12 8.59
C THR A 37 -5.72 23.10 8.68
N SER A 38 -4.55 22.65 9.13
CA SER A 38 -3.36 23.48 9.23
C SER A 38 -2.82 23.90 7.85
N LEU A 39 -2.90 23.01 6.86
CA LEU A 39 -2.48 23.30 5.48
C LEU A 39 -3.41 24.34 4.83
N GLN A 40 -4.72 24.15 4.91
CA GLN A 40 -5.69 25.10 4.34
C GLN A 40 -5.68 26.47 5.03
N ALA A 41 -5.35 26.51 6.32
CA ALA A 41 -5.17 27.78 7.05
C ALA A 41 -3.93 28.55 6.57
N SER A 42 -2.89 27.86 6.08
CA SER A 42 -1.63 28.48 5.64
C SER A 42 -1.55 28.71 4.13
N ILE A 43 -2.10 27.79 3.35
CA ILE A 43 -2.10 27.81 1.89
C ILE A 43 -3.56 27.69 1.43
N PRO A 44 -4.16 28.79 0.91
CA PRO A 44 -5.55 28.76 0.45
C PRO A 44 -5.74 27.72 -0.64
N MET A 45 -6.64 26.76 -0.42
CA MET A 45 -7.02 25.71 -1.37
C MET A 45 -8.42 25.19 -1.07
N THR A 46 -9.12 24.75 -2.12
CA THR A 46 -10.43 24.09 -1.98
C THR A 46 -10.25 22.65 -1.47
N GLU A 47 -11.34 22.00 -1.10
CA GLU A 47 -11.32 20.58 -0.71
C GLU A 47 -10.93 19.68 -1.88
N ALA A 48 -11.38 19.98 -3.09
CA ALA A 48 -10.97 19.29 -4.32
C ALA A 48 -9.47 19.42 -4.56
N GLN A 49 -8.92 20.63 -4.39
CA GLN A 49 -7.48 20.88 -4.50
C GLN A 49 -6.68 20.10 -3.43
N PHE A 50 -7.17 20.03 -2.20
CA PHE A 50 -6.55 19.21 -1.17
C PHE A 50 -6.54 17.72 -1.56
N GLY A 51 -7.68 17.19 -2.02
CA GLY A 51 -7.77 15.82 -2.54
C GLY A 51 -6.83 15.57 -3.73
N LEU A 52 -6.65 16.59 -4.60
CA LEU A 52 -5.75 16.51 -5.76
C LEU A 52 -4.28 16.35 -5.38
N LEU A 53 -3.83 16.80 -4.22
CA LEU A 53 -2.45 16.57 -3.74
C LEU A 53 -2.12 15.07 -3.60
N THR A 54 -3.05 14.30 -3.04
CA THR A 54 -2.91 12.84 -2.95
C THR A 54 -3.11 12.17 -4.31
N THR A 55 -4.07 12.65 -5.09
CA THR A 55 -4.35 12.16 -6.45
C THR A 55 -3.15 12.29 -7.36
N ALA A 56 -2.52 13.47 -7.41
CA ALA A 56 -1.35 13.74 -8.24
C ALA A 56 -0.18 12.80 -7.90
N PHE A 57 0.06 12.58 -6.61
CA PHE A 57 1.02 11.58 -6.15
C PHE A 57 0.69 10.18 -6.68
N LEU A 58 -0.55 9.71 -6.50
CA LEU A 58 -0.98 8.37 -6.89
C LEU A 58 -0.94 8.15 -8.40
N LEU A 59 -1.32 9.15 -9.20
CA LEU A 59 -1.27 9.07 -10.67
C LEU A 59 0.16 8.89 -11.16
N VAL A 60 1.09 9.69 -10.63
CA VAL A 60 2.50 9.61 -11.01
C VAL A 60 3.13 8.31 -10.52
N TYR A 61 2.93 7.96 -9.25
CA TYR A 61 3.41 6.72 -8.64
C TYR A 61 2.89 5.48 -9.38
N GLY A 62 1.58 5.40 -9.62
CA GLY A 62 0.96 4.28 -10.32
C GLY A 62 1.41 4.18 -11.76
N GLY A 63 1.47 5.30 -12.49
CA GLY A 63 1.94 5.35 -13.88
C GLY A 63 3.39 4.92 -14.05
N LEU A 64 4.25 5.19 -13.07
CA LEU A 64 5.66 4.81 -13.08
C LEU A 64 5.96 3.42 -12.49
N SER A 65 5.03 2.83 -11.75
CA SER A 65 5.22 1.51 -11.12
C SER A 65 5.70 0.40 -12.09
N PRO A 66 5.20 0.27 -13.33
CA PRO A 66 5.70 -0.73 -14.27
C PRO A 66 7.17 -0.50 -14.67
N PHE A 67 7.59 0.76 -14.78
CA PHE A 67 8.98 1.13 -15.12
C PHE A 67 9.92 0.95 -13.93
N ALA A 68 9.42 1.12 -12.72
CA ALA A 68 10.18 0.98 -11.49
C ALA A 68 10.70 -0.46 -11.30
N GLY A 69 9.88 -1.47 -11.60
CA GLY A 69 10.31 -2.87 -11.63
C GLY A 69 11.47 -3.10 -12.59
N TYR A 70 11.35 -2.60 -13.83
CA TYR A 70 12.43 -2.69 -14.82
C TYR A 70 13.73 -2.03 -14.34
N LEU A 71 13.63 -0.86 -13.68
CA LEU A 71 14.79 -0.16 -13.14
C LEU A 71 15.48 -0.99 -12.03
N ALA A 72 14.70 -1.59 -11.14
CA ALA A 72 15.19 -2.45 -10.07
C ALA A 72 15.91 -3.70 -10.57
N ASP A 73 15.51 -4.22 -11.75
CA ASP A 73 16.15 -5.39 -12.36
C ASP A 73 17.43 -5.02 -13.13
N ARG A 74 17.47 -3.82 -13.74
CA ARG A 74 18.59 -3.39 -14.56
C ARG A 74 19.76 -2.82 -13.75
N PHE A 75 19.48 -2.13 -12.66
CA PHE A 75 20.48 -1.48 -11.83
C PHE A 75 20.74 -2.26 -10.51
N SER A 76 21.75 -1.85 -9.76
CA SER A 76 21.99 -2.31 -8.40
C SER A 76 20.79 -1.97 -7.52
N ARG A 77 20.15 -2.99 -6.93
CA ARG A 77 18.94 -2.82 -6.11
C ARG A 77 19.20 -1.90 -4.92
N SER A 78 20.35 -2.07 -4.25
CA SER A 78 20.76 -1.18 -3.15
C SER A 78 20.88 0.26 -3.60
N ARG A 79 21.47 0.53 -4.77
CA ARG A 79 21.59 1.91 -5.29
C ARG A 79 20.23 2.51 -5.63
N VAL A 80 19.33 1.74 -6.26
CA VAL A 80 17.97 2.19 -6.57
C VAL A 80 17.23 2.57 -5.28
N ILE A 81 17.31 1.72 -4.25
CA ILE A 81 16.67 1.96 -2.94
C ILE A 81 17.23 3.24 -2.30
N ILE A 82 18.56 3.39 -2.23
CA ILE A 82 19.21 4.53 -1.58
C ILE A 82 18.89 5.83 -2.31
N THR A 83 19.00 5.83 -3.65
CA THR A 83 18.72 7.02 -4.47
C THR A 83 17.24 7.40 -4.36
N SER A 84 16.33 6.44 -4.46
CA SER A 84 14.90 6.66 -4.31
C SER A 84 14.60 7.28 -2.93
N LEU A 85 15.11 6.68 -1.85
CA LEU A 85 14.91 7.17 -0.49
C LEU A 85 15.49 8.58 -0.29
N PHE A 86 16.70 8.83 -0.75
CA PHE A 86 17.32 10.15 -0.64
C PHE A 86 16.51 11.22 -1.37
N VAL A 87 16.11 10.93 -2.63
CA VAL A 87 15.39 11.90 -3.46
C VAL A 87 14.04 12.22 -2.88
N TRP A 88 13.23 11.22 -2.48
CA TRP A 88 11.92 11.54 -1.91
C TRP A 88 12.03 12.25 -0.56
N SER A 89 13.01 11.87 0.29
CA SER A 89 13.21 12.54 1.57
C SER A 89 13.63 13.99 1.41
N LEU A 90 14.45 14.29 0.39
CA LEU A 90 14.78 15.65 0.01
C LEU A 90 13.53 16.42 -0.47
N ILE A 91 12.68 15.78 -1.28
CA ILE A 91 11.42 16.38 -1.74
C ILE A 91 10.48 16.61 -0.56
N THR A 92 10.39 15.67 0.39
CA THR A 92 9.62 15.84 1.63
C THR A 92 10.13 17.04 2.43
N TRP A 93 11.44 17.18 2.57
CA TRP A 93 12.04 18.35 3.21
C TRP A 93 11.76 19.65 2.45
N LEU A 94 11.84 19.64 1.12
CA LEU A 94 11.50 20.79 0.27
C LEU A 94 10.01 21.14 0.34
N THR A 95 9.14 20.16 0.54
CA THR A 95 7.69 20.40 0.72
C THR A 95 7.42 21.32 1.91
N ALA A 96 8.26 21.28 2.95
CA ALA A 96 8.16 22.20 4.08
C ALA A 96 8.37 23.67 3.71
N GLN A 97 8.98 23.96 2.57
CA GLN A 97 9.25 25.32 2.06
C GLN A 97 8.17 25.82 1.11
N ALA A 98 7.18 24.99 0.79
CA ALA A 98 6.10 25.35 -0.12
C ALA A 98 5.24 26.51 0.47
N LYS A 99 5.03 27.55 -0.33
CA LYS A 99 4.23 28.73 0.02
C LYS A 99 2.95 28.84 -0.80
N THR A 100 2.85 28.10 -1.91
CA THR A 100 1.71 28.10 -2.80
C THR A 100 1.20 26.67 -3.03
N TYR A 101 -0.05 26.57 -3.45
CA TYR A 101 -0.67 25.30 -3.82
C TYR A 101 0.10 24.58 -4.93
N GLU A 102 0.54 25.31 -5.96
CA GLU A 102 1.27 24.74 -7.11
C GLU A 102 2.60 24.13 -6.68
N GLN A 103 3.33 24.78 -5.77
CA GLN A 103 4.56 24.24 -5.20
C GLN A 103 4.30 22.94 -4.44
N MET A 104 3.23 22.89 -3.64
CA MET A 104 2.80 21.70 -2.92
C MET A 104 2.43 20.58 -3.91
N LEU A 105 1.68 20.89 -4.98
CA LEU A 105 1.29 19.93 -6.00
C LEU A 105 2.50 19.36 -6.74
N VAL A 106 3.45 20.20 -7.14
CA VAL A 106 4.69 19.75 -7.81
C VAL A 106 5.50 18.83 -6.90
N THR A 107 5.65 19.17 -5.62
CA THR A 107 6.38 18.28 -4.68
C THR A 107 5.68 16.94 -4.51
N ARG A 108 4.34 16.87 -4.51
CA ARG A 108 3.59 15.62 -4.48
C ARG A 108 3.83 14.76 -5.72
N MET A 109 3.85 15.38 -6.92
CA MET A 109 4.16 14.68 -8.17
C MET A 109 5.60 14.13 -8.19
N LEU A 110 6.57 14.96 -7.81
CA LEU A 110 7.98 14.54 -7.73
C LEU A 110 8.20 13.43 -6.71
N MET A 111 7.48 13.46 -5.59
CA MET A 111 7.50 12.38 -4.60
C MET A 111 6.98 11.07 -5.19
N GLY A 112 5.91 11.12 -6.00
CA GLY A 112 5.40 9.95 -6.73
C GLY A 112 6.45 9.34 -7.67
N VAL A 113 7.24 10.17 -8.38
CA VAL A 113 8.35 9.70 -9.23
C VAL A 113 9.39 8.93 -8.43
N SER A 114 9.84 9.52 -7.33
CA SER A 114 10.95 8.97 -6.55
C SER A 114 10.54 7.72 -5.75
N GLU A 115 9.35 7.71 -5.16
CA GLU A 115 8.88 6.58 -4.33
C GLU A 115 8.51 5.33 -5.13
N ALA A 116 8.13 5.45 -6.41
CA ALA A 116 7.71 4.32 -7.22
C ALA A 116 8.74 3.19 -7.27
N CYS A 117 10.03 3.51 -7.17
CA CYS A 117 11.11 2.54 -7.28
C CYS A 117 11.41 1.77 -5.99
N PHE A 118 10.99 2.28 -4.82
CA PHE A 118 11.44 1.73 -3.53
C PHE A 118 10.90 0.32 -3.24
N ILE A 119 9.57 0.14 -3.21
CA ILE A 119 8.96 -1.15 -2.82
C ILE A 119 9.37 -2.29 -3.77
N PRO A 120 9.32 -2.15 -5.12
CA PRO A 120 9.79 -3.22 -6.00
C PRO A 120 11.25 -3.60 -5.77
N ALA A 121 12.13 -2.61 -5.62
CA ALA A 121 13.56 -2.86 -5.38
C ALA A 121 13.81 -3.48 -4.00
N ALA A 122 13.08 -3.07 -2.95
CA ALA A 122 13.18 -3.61 -1.61
C ALA A 122 12.76 -5.08 -1.57
N LEU A 123 11.62 -5.42 -2.15
CA LEU A 123 11.13 -6.81 -2.20
C LEU A 123 12.05 -7.70 -3.05
N ALA A 124 12.59 -7.18 -4.14
CA ALA A 124 13.57 -7.88 -4.96
C ALA A 124 14.87 -8.13 -4.18
N LEU A 125 15.35 -7.15 -3.39
CA LEU A 125 16.54 -7.31 -2.56
C LEU A 125 16.31 -8.34 -1.42
N VAL A 126 15.11 -8.35 -0.82
CA VAL A 126 14.72 -9.40 0.15
C VAL A 126 14.79 -10.78 -0.49
N ALA A 127 14.28 -10.94 -1.72
CA ALA A 127 14.30 -12.21 -2.44
C ALA A 127 15.72 -12.69 -2.78
N ASP A 128 16.68 -11.78 -2.95
CA ASP A 128 18.09 -12.13 -3.17
C ASP A 128 18.76 -12.68 -1.91
N TYR A 129 18.43 -12.14 -0.75
CA TYR A 129 19.02 -12.54 0.54
C TYR A 129 18.30 -13.69 1.22
N HIS A 130 16.99 -13.82 1.02
CA HIS A 130 16.14 -14.81 1.67
C HIS A 130 15.55 -15.76 0.63
N ARG A 131 16.00 -17.03 0.66
CA ARG A 131 15.52 -18.09 -0.22
C ARG A 131 14.68 -19.12 0.59
N GLY A 132 13.69 -19.73 -0.05
CA GLY A 132 12.86 -20.77 0.57
C GLY A 132 12.02 -20.27 1.75
N ALA A 133 12.04 -20.99 2.87
CA ALA A 133 11.13 -20.81 4.01
C ALA A 133 11.20 -19.44 4.70
N THR A 134 12.29 -18.69 4.56
CA THR A 134 12.46 -17.38 5.22
C THR A 134 12.02 -16.19 4.36
N ARG A 135 11.82 -16.39 3.06
CA ARG A 135 11.45 -15.32 2.12
C ARG A 135 10.12 -14.67 2.49
N SER A 136 9.09 -15.47 2.73
CA SER A 136 7.76 -14.98 3.09
C SER A 136 7.80 -14.20 4.40
N LEU A 137 8.53 -14.70 5.41
CA LEU A 137 8.68 -14.02 6.69
C LEU A 137 9.38 -12.66 6.53
N ALA A 138 10.50 -12.62 5.79
CA ALA A 138 11.25 -11.38 5.53
C ALA A 138 10.41 -10.35 4.75
N THR A 139 9.67 -10.79 3.72
CA THR A 139 8.72 -9.95 2.98
C THR A 139 7.62 -9.40 3.90
N GLY A 140 7.04 -10.25 4.74
CA GLY A 140 6.03 -9.86 5.72
C GLY A 140 6.54 -8.80 6.71
N PHE A 141 7.79 -8.93 7.15
CA PHE A 141 8.43 -7.90 8.00
C PHE A 141 8.52 -6.55 7.28
N VAL A 142 9.01 -6.50 6.04
CA VAL A 142 9.11 -5.25 5.29
C VAL A 142 7.74 -4.60 5.10
N LEU A 143 6.71 -5.39 4.77
CA LEU A 143 5.34 -4.89 4.65
C LEU A 143 4.75 -4.46 6.01
N GLY A 144 5.16 -5.09 7.10
CA GLY A 144 4.84 -4.63 8.45
C GLY A 144 5.35 -3.22 8.72
N GLY A 145 6.54 -2.86 8.21
CA GLY A 145 7.07 -1.49 8.25
C GLY A 145 6.15 -0.48 7.57
N VAL A 146 5.59 -0.85 6.42
CA VAL A 146 4.60 -0.04 5.69
C VAL A 146 3.37 0.28 6.56
N MET A 147 2.83 -0.70 7.28
CA MET A 147 1.67 -0.50 8.17
C MET A 147 2.03 0.41 9.35
N ILE A 148 3.19 0.21 9.97
CA ILE A 148 3.66 1.07 11.05
C ILE A 148 3.90 2.50 10.56
N GLY A 149 4.50 2.67 9.38
CA GLY A 149 4.68 4.00 8.76
C GLY A 149 3.35 4.72 8.54
N SER A 150 2.37 4.01 8.01
CA SER A 150 1.01 4.51 7.84
C SER A 150 0.38 4.94 9.18
N ALA A 151 0.59 4.16 10.24
CA ALA A 151 0.13 4.52 11.60
C ALA A 151 0.82 5.80 12.10
N LEU A 152 2.13 5.90 11.90
CA LEU A 152 2.92 7.07 12.30
C LEU A 152 2.59 8.34 11.49
N GLY A 153 1.97 8.22 10.32
CA GLY A 153 1.46 9.37 9.54
C GLY A 153 0.52 10.29 10.33
N GLY A 154 -0.17 9.76 11.36
CA GLY A 154 -0.96 10.54 12.30
C GLY A 154 -0.18 11.58 13.09
N LEU A 155 1.14 11.38 13.26
CA LEU A 155 2.01 12.35 13.94
C LEU A 155 2.08 13.68 13.19
N GLY A 156 1.84 13.69 11.86
CA GLY A 156 1.78 14.92 11.09
C GLY A 156 0.75 15.91 11.64
N GLY A 157 -0.48 15.44 11.86
CA GLY A 157 -1.53 16.24 12.45
C GLY A 157 -1.19 16.73 13.86
N TRP A 158 -0.56 15.88 14.66
CA TRP A 158 -0.16 16.21 16.02
C TRP A 158 0.95 17.28 16.07
N ILE A 159 1.94 17.21 15.17
CA ILE A 159 3.00 18.22 15.04
C ILE A 159 2.41 19.54 14.52
N ALA A 160 1.58 19.47 13.47
CA ALA A 160 0.97 20.62 12.84
C ALA A 160 0.06 21.41 13.80
N GLU A 161 -0.64 20.73 14.70
CA GLU A 161 -1.50 21.36 15.73
C GLU A 161 -0.68 22.13 16.80
N ARG A 162 0.49 21.59 17.19
CA ARG A 162 1.33 22.18 18.26
C ARG A 162 2.31 23.22 17.77
N SER A 163 2.64 23.19 16.49
CA SER A 163 3.63 24.10 15.91
C SER A 163 3.17 24.61 14.54
N HIS A 164 3.77 24.12 13.49
CA HIS A 164 3.42 24.44 12.11
C HIS A 164 3.52 23.19 11.25
N TRP A 165 2.65 23.04 10.26
CA TRP A 165 2.63 21.86 9.39
C TRP A 165 3.97 21.58 8.69
N SER A 166 4.73 22.64 8.34
CA SER A 166 6.04 22.51 7.72
C SER A 166 7.06 21.79 8.58
N HIS A 167 6.96 21.90 9.91
CA HIS A 167 7.87 21.19 10.83
C HIS A 167 7.75 19.67 10.70
N ALA A 168 6.56 19.15 10.43
CA ALA A 168 6.37 17.73 10.19
C ALA A 168 7.13 17.26 8.93
N PHE A 169 7.00 17.98 7.82
CA PHE A 169 7.74 17.66 6.59
C PHE A 169 9.24 17.86 6.74
N SER A 170 9.68 18.93 7.44
CA SER A 170 11.11 19.18 7.72
C SER A 170 11.70 18.05 8.54
N LEU A 171 11.02 17.63 9.61
CA LEU A 171 11.49 16.59 10.52
C LEU A 171 11.62 15.25 9.82
N PHE A 172 10.55 14.78 9.15
CA PHE A 172 10.57 13.46 8.51
C PHE A 172 11.44 13.44 7.25
N GLY A 173 11.49 14.54 6.50
CA GLY A 173 12.44 14.67 5.38
C GLY A 173 13.89 14.60 5.85
N LEU A 174 14.25 15.29 6.95
CA LEU A 174 15.61 15.22 7.51
C LEU A 174 15.94 13.81 8.04
N ILE A 175 15.01 13.18 8.75
CA ILE A 175 15.17 11.78 9.21
C ILE A 175 15.45 10.86 8.02
N GLY A 176 14.70 11.00 6.93
CA GLY A 176 14.90 10.21 5.73
C GLY A 176 16.24 10.47 5.04
N ILE A 177 16.71 11.73 4.95
CA ILE A 177 18.01 12.07 4.41
C ILE A 177 19.13 11.43 5.26
N VAL A 178 19.06 11.56 6.57
CA VAL A 178 20.03 10.92 7.49
C VAL A 178 20.00 9.40 7.34
N PHE A 179 18.83 8.82 7.23
CA PHE A 179 18.69 7.38 7.03
C PHE A 179 19.23 6.93 5.67
N ALA A 180 19.10 7.72 4.61
CA ALA A 180 19.73 7.44 3.32
C ALA A 180 21.26 7.38 3.43
N CYS A 181 21.86 8.27 4.23
CA CYS A 181 23.31 8.21 4.53
C CYS A 181 23.69 6.93 5.29
N VAL A 182 22.85 6.47 6.22
CA VAL A 182 23.05 5.18 6.91
C VAL A 182 22.98 4.02 5.91
N LEU A 183 22.03 4.04 4.98
CA LEU A 183 21.92 3.01 3.95
C LEU A 183 23.11 3.00 2.99
N LEU A 184 23.71 4.14 2.68
CA LEU A 184 24.94 4.20 1.84
C LEU A 184 26.07 3.35 2.44
N VAL A 185 26.16 3.27 3.76
CA VAL A 185 27.20 2.52 4.46
C VAL A 185 26.82 1.05 4.62
N LEU A 186 25.56 0.79 5.03
CA LEU A 186 25.13 -0.54 5.49
C LEU A 186 24.47 -1.39 4.41
N LEU A 187 23.73 -0.78 3.45
CA LEU A 187 22.98 -1.52 2.45
C LEU A 187 23.88 -1.87 1.27
N ARG A 188 24.05 -3.17 1.00
CA ARG A 188 24.85 -3.67 -0.12
C ARG A 188 24.09 -4.80 -0.81
N ASP A 189 24.30 -4.92 -2.11
CA ASP A 189 23.81 -6.08 -2.85
C ASP A 189 24.57 -7.37 -2.43
N PRO A 190 23.91 -8.53 -2.46
CA PRO A 190 24.61 -9.80 -2.26
C PRO A 190 25.63 -10.02 -3.38
N PRO A 191 26.70 -10.78 -3.12
CA PRO A 191 27.62 -11.24 -4.18
C PRO A 191 26.80 -12.00 -5.24
N ARG A 192 26.80 -11.52 -6.48
CA ARG A 192 26.13 -12.21 -7.59
C ARG A 192 27.07 -13.25 -8.17
N GLU A 193 26.67 -14.51 -8.17
CA GLU A 193 27.30 -15.53 -8.98
C GLU A 193 26.99 -15.25 -10.47
N ASN A 194 28.02 -15.34 -11.33
CA ASN A 194 27.91 -14.98 -12.75
C ASN A 194 26.89 -15.80 -13.56
N GLY A 195 26.34 -16.89 -12.99
CA GLY A 195 25.29 -17.72 -13.58
C GLY A 195 23.86 -17.15 -13.43
N ASP A 196 23.57 -16.40 -12.37
CA ASP A 196 22.21 -15.93 -12.07
C ASP A 196 21.74 -14.82 -13.05
N ARG A 197 22.66 -14.04 -13.61
CA ARG A 197 22.32 -13.01 -14.63
C ARG A 197 21.77 -13.60 -15.93
N ALA A 198 22.31 -14.73 -16.35
CA ALA A 198 21.87 -15.39 -17.61
C ALA A 198 20.48 -16.01 -17.44
N THR A 199 20.20 -16.59 -16.26
CA THR A 199 18.91 -17.25 -15.97
C THR A 199 17.77 -16.25 -15.81
N LEU A 200 18.00 -15.10 -15.14
CA LEU A 200 16.99 -14.04 -14.98
C LEU A 200 16.78 -13.27 -16.29
N ALA A 201 17.82 -13.02 -17.05
CA ALA A 201 17.70 -12.39 -18.38
C ALA A 201 16.95 -13.31 -19.37
N GLN A 202 17.12 -14.62 -19.29
CA GLN A 202 16.39 -15.58 -20.10
C GLN A 202 14.93 -15.74 -19.63
N ALA A 203 14.63 -15.70 -18.35
CA ALA A 203 13.27 -15.75 -17.84
C ALA A 203 12.45 -14.48 -18.14
N GLY A 204 13.11 -13.30 -18.16
CA GLY A 204 12.45 -12.01 -18.46
C GLY A 204 12.39 -11.64 -19.97
N SER A 205 13.16 -12.31 -20.83
CA SER A 205 13.32 -11.89 -22.24
C SER A 205 12.31 -12.47 -23.23
N THR A 206 11.41 -13.35 -22.79
CA THR A 206 10.54 -14.09 -23.71
C THR A 206 9.09 -13.60 -23.81
N VAL A 207 8.64 -12.75 -22.89
CA VAL A 207 7.25 -12.27 -22.92
C VAL A 207 7.18 -10.82 -23.35
N ARG A 208 6.61 -10.56 -24.53
CA ARG A 208 6.31 -9.18 -24.97
C ARG A 208 5.19 -8.63 -24.11
N LEU A 209 5.36 -7.41 -23.56
CA LEU A 209 4.38 -6.74 -22.69
C LEU A 209 2.97 -6.73 -23.32
N GLY A 210 2.87 -6.49 -24.64
CA GLY A 210 1.60 -6.51 -25.35
C GLY A 210 0.91 -7.88 -25.37
N GLU A 211 1.69 -8.97 -25.45
CA GLU A 211 1.15 -10.35 -25.38
C GLU A 211 0.66 -10.66 -23.95
N ALA A 212 1.42 -10.24 -22.93
CA ALA A 212 1.02 -10.37 -21.54
C ALA A 212 -0.30 -9.63 -21.28
N ILE A 213 -0.42 -8.35 -21.65
CA ILE A 213 -1.63 -7.56 -21.48
C ILE A 213 -2.81 -8.20 -22.23
N LYS A 214 -2.61 -8.63 -23.49
CA LYS A 214 -3.65 -9.31 -24.26
C LYS A 214 -4.11 -10.60 -23.58
N SER A 215 -3.18 -11.42 -23.09
CA SER A 215 -3.48 -12.66 -22.37
C SER A 215 -4.25 -12.38 -21.06
N LEU A 216 -3.82 -11.39 -20.27
CA LEU A 216 -4.48 -11.00 -19.04
C LEU A 216 -5.94 -10.59 -19.27
N PHE A 217 -6.18 -9.65 -20.17
CA PHE A 217 -7.54 -9.16 -20.47
C PHE A 217 -8.40 -10.12 -21.31
N SER A 218 -7.84 -11.23 -21.80
CA SER A 218 -8.62 -12.33 -22.38
C SER A 218 -9.23 -13.23 -21.30
N SER A 219 -8.74 -13.17 -20.06
CA SER A 219 -9.25 -13.95 -18.94
C SER A 219 -10.37 -13.23 -18.22
N ARG A 220 -11.58 -13.82 -18.21
CA ARG A 220 -12.71 -13.28 -17.42
C ARG A 220 -12.36 -13.14 -15.93
N ASN A 221 -11.64 -14.10 -15.38
CA ASN A 221 -11.25 -14.08 -13.96
C ASN A 221 -10.30 -12.92 -13.66
N PHE A 222 -9.36 -12.61 -14.58
CA PHE A 222 -8.49 -11.46 -14.42
C PHE A 222 -9.26 -10.13 -14.51
N ILE A 223 -10.20 -10.01 -15.45
CA ILE A 223 -11.05 -8.80 -15.55
C ILE A 223 -11.84 -8.59 -14.26
N LEU A 224 -12.41 -9.66 -13.68
CA LEU A 224 -13.11 -9.58 -12.40
C LEU A 224 -12.18 -9.14 -11.27
N ALA A 225 -10.97 -9.71 -11.18
CA ALA A 225 -9.97 -9.31 -10.20
C ALA A 225 -9.50 -7.86 -10.40
N PHE A 226 -9.36 -7.42 -11.66
CA PHE A 226 -8.98 -6.05 -12.01
C PHE A 226 -10.04 -5.05 -11.54
N ILE A 227 -11.30 -5.28 -11.86
CA ILE A 227 -12.40 -4.41 -11.43
C ILE A 227 -12.53 -4.44 -9.90
N TYR A 228 -12.49 -5.64 -9.30
CA TYR A 228 -12.53 -5.84 -7.85
C TYR A 228 -11.47 -5.00 -7.14
N TRP A 229 -10.21 -5.10 -7.59
CA TRP A 229 -9.09 -4.41 -6.93
C TRP A 229 -9.18 -2.88 -7.07
N GLY A 230 -9.61 -2.39 -8.23
CA GLY A 230 -9.87 -0.96 -8.44
C GLY A 230 -11.02 -0.45 -7.57
N VAL A 231 -12.16 -1.16 -7.55
CA VAL A 231 -13.33 -0.77 -6.74
C VAL A 231 -13.00 -0.83 -5.23
N LEU A 232 -12.20 -1.81 -4.79
CA LEU A 232 -11.69 -1.86 -3.42
C LEU A 232 -10.84 -0.64 -3.07
N GLY A 233 -10.08 -0.13 -4.04
CA GLY A 233 -9.30 1.11 -3.91
C GLY A 233 -10.16 2.31 -3.49
N ILE A 234 -11.45 2.35 -3.87
CA ILE A 234 -12.39 3.42 -3.43
C ILE A 234 -12.47 3.45 -1.90
N ALA A 235 -12.81 2.33 -1.28
CA ALA A 235 -12.95 2.26 0.18
C ALA A 235 -11.63 2.55 0.91
N ALA A 236 -10.52 1.95 0.43
CA ALA A 236 -9.20 2.10 1.06
C ALA A 236 -8.71 3.55 1.03
N TRP A 237 -8.71 4.20 -0.14
CA TRP A 237 -8.20 5.56 -0.28
C TRP A 237 -9.14 6.62 0.30
N MET A 238 -10.45 6.34 0.36
CA MET A 238 -11.40 7.19 1.06
C MET A 238 -11.12 7.22 2.56
N VAL A 239 -10.88 6.07 3.17
CA VAL A 239 -10.52 6.00 4.60
C VAL A 239 -9.17 6.68 4.86
N ILE A 240 -8.15 6.40 4.06
CA ILE A 240 -6.82 7.02 4.22
C ILE A 240 -6.90 8.54 4.05
N GLY A 241 -7.63 9.02 3.04
CA GLY A 241 -7.69 10.44 2.68
C GLY A 241 -8.59 11.28 3.59
N TRP A 242 -9.73 10.73 4.01
CA TRP A 242 -10.80 11.54 4.61
C TRP A 242 -11.20 11.16 6.04
N MET A 243 -10.74 10.01 6.56
CA MET A 243 -11.06 9.60 7.94
C MET A 243 -10.54 10.59 9.01
N PRO A 244 -9.31 11.14 8.90
CA PRO A 244 -8.86 12.17 9.86
C PRO A 244 -9.81 13.37 9.89
N THR A 245 -10.22 13.84 8.71
CA THR A 245 -11.18 14.95 8.58
C THR A 245 -12.54 14.62 9.17
N TYR A 246 -13.06 13.41 8.89
CA TYR A 246 -14.34 12.97 9.44
C TYR A 246 -14.32 12.95 10.98
N LEU A 247 -13.28 12.36 11.58
CA LEU A 247 -13.17 12.28 13.05
C LEU A 247 -13.04 13.67 13.68
N GLN A 248 -12.36 14.59 12.99
CA GLN A 248 -12.23 15.97 13.46
C GLN A 248 -13.58 16.70 13.45
N GLU A 249 -14.35 16.57 12.38
CA GLU A 249 -15.62 17.30 12.20
C GLU A 249 -16.76 16.64 12.97
N HIS A 250 -16.91 15.33 12.90
CA HIS A 250 -18.03 14.61 13.52
C HIS A 250 -17.92 14.46 15.04
N PHE A 251 -16.71 14.16 15.54
CA PHE A 251 -16.46 14.01 16.98
C PHE A 251 -15.81 15.23 17.62
N HIS A 252 -15.64 16.34 16.88
CA HIS A 252 -15.01 17.59 17.34
C HIS A 252 -13.61 17.34 17.96
N LEU A 253 -12.85 16.40 17.41
CA LEU A 253 -11.52 16.09 17.89
C LEU A 253 -10.51 17.14 17.41
N PRO A 254 -9.50 17.48 18.22
CA PRO A 254 -8.33 18.21 17.76
C PRO A 254 -7.65 17.47 16.59
N GLN A 255 -7.06 18.21 15.64
CA GLN A 255 -6.47 17.66 14.42
C GLN A 255 -5.48 16.53 14.70
N GLY A 256 -4.60 16.71 15.67
CA GLY A 256 -3.60 15.71 16.04
C GLY A 256 -4.23 14.42 16.57
N ARG A 257 -5.25 14.53 17.45
CA ARG A 257 -5.95 13.36 17.97
C ARG A 257 -6.75 12.64 16.89
N ALA A 258 -7.43 13.39 16.03
CA ALA A 258 -8.17 12.82 14.89
C ALA A 258 -7.25 12.06 13.95
N GLY A 259 -6.09 12.65 13.61
CA GLY A 259 -5.07 12.01 12.78
C GLY A 259 -4.56 10.69 13.39
N LEU A 260 -4.18 10.70 14.67
CA LEU A 260 -3.70 9.50 15.38
C LEU A 260 -4.79 8.41 15.47
N VAL A 261 -6.02 8.77 15.83
CA VAL A 261 -7.13 7.81 15.88
C VAL A 261 -7.38 7.18 14.51
N ALA A 262 -7.43 7.99 13.44
CA ALA A 262 -7.66 7.50 12.09
C ALA A 262 -6.56 6.55 11.60
N THR A 263 -5.31 6.78 11.97
CA THR A 263 -4.19 6.03 11.41
C THR A 263 -3.74 4.87 12.31
N VAL A 264 -3.57 5.07 13.60
CA VAL A 264 -3.04 4.06 14.53
C VAL A 264 -3.97 2.87 14.64
N TYR A 265 -5.26 3.11 14.96
CA TYR A 265 -6.19 2.01 15.18
C TYR A 265 -6.42 1.16 13.93
N VAL A 266 -6.54 1.79 12.77
CA VAL A 266 -6.72 1.07 11.51
C VAL A 266 -5.47 0.26 11.15
N ASN A 267 -4.29 0.88 11.18
CA ASN A 267 -3.07 0.22 10.69
C ASN A 267 -2.52 -0.83 11.66
N VAL A 268 -2.60 -0.62 12.98
CA VAL A 268 -2.24 -1.64 13.96
C VAL A 268 -3.18 -2.85 13.86
N ALA A 269 -4.48 -2.60 13.72
CA ALA A 269 -5.45 -3.67 13.49
C ALA A 269 -5.20 -4.38 12.15
N SER A 270 -4.83 -3.65 11.09
CA SER A 270 -4.48 -4.23 9.79
C SER A 270 -3.24 -5.12 9.87
N LEU A 271 -2.23 -4.76 10.66
CA LEU A 271 -1.05 -5.60 10.88
C LEU A 271 -1.44 -6.95 11.51
N ILE A 272 -2.34 -6.94 12.49
CA ILE A 272 -2.90 -8.17 13.08
C ILE A 272 -3.73 -8.91 12.03
N GLY A 273 -4.53 -8.18 11.26
CA GLY A 273 -5.37 -8.74 10.20
C GLY A 273 -4.58 -9.46 9.10
N LEU A 274 -3.45 -8.92 8.68
CA LEU A 274 -2.55 -9.58 7.72
C LEU A 274 -2.13 -10.98 8.22
N LEU A 275 -1.77 -11.09 9.50
CA LEU A 275 -1.36 -12.36 10.10
C LEU A 275 -2.54 -13.33 10.23
N VAL A 276 -3.65 -12.85 10.77
CA VAL A 276 -4.86 -13.66 11.00
C VAL A 276 -5.45 -14.14 9.68
N GLY A 277 -5.59 -13.24 8.70
CA GLY A 277 -6.13 -13.54 7.37
C GLY A 277 -5.29 -14.57 6.63
N GLY A 278 -3.97 -14.37 6.58
CA GLY A 278 -3.04 -15.30 5.93
C GLY A 278 -3.07 -16.69 6.57
N LEU A 279 -2.93 -16.77 7.90
CA LEU A 279 -2.97 -18.05 8.63
C LEU A 279 -4.31 -18.77 8.46
N TRP A 280 -5.41 -18.03 8.45
CA TRP A 280 -6.75 -18.61 8.23
C TRP A 280 -6.89 -19.14 6.82
N ALA A 281 -6.52 -18.34 5.82
CA ALA A 281 -6.56 -18.77 4.42
C ALA A 281 -5.66 -19.98 4.15
N ASP A 282 -4.42 -19.99 4.65
CA ASP A 282 -3.48 -21.10 4.52
C ASP A 282 -4.03 -22.40 5.13
N ARG A 283 -4.63 -22.30 6.30
CA ARG A 283 -5.20 -23.47 6.97
C ARG A 283 -6.42 -24.00 6.23
N TRP A 284 -7.29 -23.10 5.76
CA TRP A 284 -8.52 -23.48 5.05
C TRP A 284 -8.24 -23.93 3.61
N SER A 285 -7.20 -23.41 2.95
CA SER A 285 -6.81 -23.81 1.59
C SER A 285 -6.39 -25.28 1.47
N ARG A 286 -6.03 -25.91 2.60
CA ARG A 286 -5.74 -27.36 2.64
C ARG A 286 -6.97 -28.21 2.31
N THR A 287 -8.16 -27.71 2.52
CA THR A 287 -9.43 -28.41 2.29
C THR A 287 -10.27 -27.78 1.19
N ASN A 288 -10.08 -26.48 0.92
CA ASN A 288 -10.87 -25.73 -0.06
C ASN A 288 -9.96 -24.83 -0.93
N PRO A 289 -9.83 -25.12 -2.23
CA PRO A 289 -9.01 -24.30 -3.14
C PRO A 289 -9.46 -22.83 -3.27
N ARG A 290 -10.69 -22.50 -2.85
CA ARG A 290 -11.24 -21.14 -2.86
C ARG A 290 -11.12 -20.42 -1.52
N ALA A 291 -10.36 -20.94 -0.58
CA ALA A 291 -10.27 -20.39 0.76
C ALA A 291 -9.84 -18.90 0.76
N CYS A 292 -8.85 -18.52 -0.03
CA CYS A 292 -8.40 -17.13 -0.16
C CYS A 292 -9.53 -16.19 -0.63
N ILE A 293 -10.39 -16.64 -1.56
CA ILE A 293 -11.54 -15.87 -2.03
C ILE A 293 -12.58 -15.71 -0.91
N TYR A 294 -12.89 -16.80 -0.19
CA TYR A 294 -13.88 -16.76 0.88
C TYR A 294 -13.40 -15.96 2.10
N VAL A 295 -12.14 -16.10 2.50
CA VAL A 295 -11.56 -15.31 3.60
C VAL A 295 -11.65 -13.82 3.28
N THR A 296 -11.29 -13.43 2.05
CA THR A 296 -11.43 -12.05 1.59
C THR A 296 -12.89 -11.58 1.59
N ALA A 297 -13.81 -12.38 1.07
CA ALA A 297 -15.23 -12.01 1.01
C ALA A 297 -15.84 -11.86 2.40
N ILE A 298 -15.50 -12.74 3.36
CA ILE A 298 -15.92 -12.64 4.76
C ILE A 298 -15.33 -11.39 5.39
N GLY A 299 -14.03 -11.12 5.16
CA GLY A 299 -13.39 -9.90 5.66
C GLY A 299 -14.11 -8.64 5.21
N LEU A 300 -14.43 -8.53 3.92
CA LEU A 300 -15.21 -7.41 3.38
C LEU A 300 -16.62 -7.37 3.96
N GLY A 301 -17.27 -8.52 4.14
CA GLY A 301 -18.60 -8.62 4.76
C GLY A 301 -18.62 -8.07 6.19
N ILE A 302 -17.53 -8.18 6.95
CA ILE A 302 -17.38 -7.59 8.29
C ILE A 302 -16.93 -6.12 8.21
N ALA A 303 -16.10 -5.77 7.25
CA ALA A 303 -15.62 -4.40 7.06
C ALA A 303 -16.74 -3.41 6.72
N VAL A 304 -17.77 -3.86 5.98
CA VAL A 304 -18.94 -3.03 5.62
C VAL A 304 -19.69 -2.54 6.87
N PRO A 305 -20.24 -3.38 7.75
CA PRO A 305 -20.91 -2.90 8.95
C PRO A 305 -19.94 -2.16 9.90
N ALA A 306 -18.65 -2.50 9.90
CA ALA A 306 -17.67 -1.83 10.73
C ALA A 306 -17.49 -0.35 10.31
N ILE A 307 -17.35 -0.06 9.02
CA ILE A 307 -17.23 1.32 8.55
C ILE A 307 -18.56 2.10 8.66
N LEU A 308 -19.68 1.43 8.46
CA LEU A 308 -21.01 2.04 8.68
C LEU A 308 -21.19 2.39 10.15
N LEU A 309 -20.75 1.54 11.08
CA LEU A 309 -20.76 1.85 12.51
C LEU A 309 -19.98 3.12 12.83
N VAL A 310 -18.80 3.31 12.23
CA VAL A 310 -18.01 4.54 12.39
C VAL A 310 -18.82 5.77 11.96
N CYS A 311 -19.56 5.66 10.85
CA CYS A 311 -20.26 6.80 10.25
C CYS A 311 -21.62 7.12 10.87
N THR A 312 -22.18 6.19 11.68
CA THR A 312 -23.54 6.35 12.23
C THR A 312 -23.55 6.57 13.74
N THR A 313 -22.48 6.17 14.45
CA THR A 313 -22.42 6.29 15.90
C THR A 313 -22.02 7.70 16.35
N PRO A 314 -22.71 8.28 17.36
CA PRO A 314 -22.26 9.50 18.02
C PRO A 314 -21.15 9.25 19.07
N LEU A 315 -20.85 7.99 19.39
CA LEU A 315 -19.93 7.61 20.47
C LEU A 315 -18.53 7.29 19.91
N LEU A 316 -17.54 8.10 20.25
CA LEU A 316 -16.15 7.89 19.83
C LEU A 316 -15.59 6.50 20.17
N PRO A 317 -15.80 5.92 21.37
CA PRO A 317 -15.31 4.57 21.67
C PRO A 317 -15.88 3.51 20.71
N LEU A 318 -17.13 3.63 20.31
CA LEU A 318 -17.77 2.71 19.39
C LEU A 318 -17.25 2.90 17.95
N ALA A 319 -16.98 4.14 17.56
CA ALA A 319 -16.31 4.43 16.29
C ALA A 319 -14.88 3.83 16.26
N ILE A 320 -14.13 3.88 17.36
CA ILE A 320 -12.82 3.23 17.46
C ILE A 320 -12.94 1.71 17.29
N VAL A 321 -13.93 1.07 17.91
CA VAL A 321 -14.19 -0.36 17.69
C VAL A 321 -14.48 -0.63 16.21
N GLY A 322 -15.27 0.20 15.56
CA GLY A 322 -15.53 0.13 14.11
C GLY A 322 -14.23 0.24 13.28
N LEU A 323 -13.35 1.20 13.60
CA LEU A 323 -12.06 1.37 12.92
C LEU A 323 -11.14 0.16 13.12
N VAL A 324 -11.09 -0.42 14.31
CA VAL A 324 -10.30 -1.63 14.61
C VAL A 324 -10.84 -2.82 13.82
N LEU A 325 -12.15 -3.04 13.81
CA LEU A 325 -12.78 -4.12 13.04
C LEU A 325 -12.57 -3.92 11.53
N TYR A 326 -12.73 -2.70 11.04
CA TYR A 326 -12.45 -2.37 9.64
C TYR A 326 -10.99 -2.66 9.29
N GLY A 327 -10.03 -2.13 10.05
CA GLY A 327 -8.61 -2.34 9.82
C GLY A 327 -8.23 -3.82 9.82
N LEU A 328 -8.71 -4.59 10.81
CA LEU A 328 -8.44 -6.02 10.93
C LEU A 328 -8.92 -6.78 9.68
N THR A 329 -10.12 -6.49 9.20
CA THR A 329 -10.80 -7.31 8.20
C THR A 329 -10.52 -6.87 6.76
N ILE A 330 -10.28 -5.58 6.51
CA ILE A 330 -9.87 -5.09 5.19
C ILE A 330 -8.48 -5.62 4.80
N ALA A 331 -7.63 -5.90 5.77
CA ALA A 331 -6.30 -6.45 5.56
C ALA A 331 -6.32 -7.85 4.93
N PHE A 332 -7.39 -8.62 5.10
CA PHE A 332 -7.56 -9.92 4.44
C PHE A 332 -7.51 -9.78 2.93
N ALA A 333 -8.09 -8.72 2.37
CA ALA A 333 -8.04 -8.46 0.94
C ALA A 333 -6.61 -8.23 0.43
N SER A 334 -5.79 -7.53 1.20
CA SER A 334 -4.40 -7.25 0.84
C SER A 334 -3.52 -8.50 0.91
N THR A 335 -3.75 -9.36 1.90
CA THR A 335 -3.00 -10.62 2.09
C THR A 335 -3.31 -11.62 0.97
N GLU A 336 -4.59 -11.74 0.61
CA GLU A 336 -5.06 -12.77 -0.32
C GLU A 336 -4.95 -12.36 -1.80
N MET A 337 -4.52 -11.14 -2.10
CA MET A 337 -4.43 -10.68 -3.49
C MET A 337 -3.47 -11.51 -4.34
N MET A 338 -2.26 -11.77 -3.83
CA MET A 338 -1.28 -12.58 -4.57
C MET A 338 -1.72 -14.04 -4.70
N PRO A 339 -2.18 -14.73 -3.64
CA PRO A 339 -2.82 -16.04 -3.76
C PRO A 339 -3.96 -16.10 -4.79
N ILE A 340 -4.83 -15.10 -4.83
CA ILE A 340 -5.91 -15.04 -5.83
C ILE A 340 -5.33 -14.94 -7.25
N LEU A 341 -4.30 -14.12 -7.48
CA LEU A 341 -3.64 -14.04 -8.78
C LEU A 341 -3.00 -15.37 -9.19
N CYS A 342 -2.35 -16.06 -8.25
CA CYS A 342 -1.77 -17.39 -8.50
C CYS A 342 -2.83 -18.43 -8.87
N LEU A 343 -4.07 -18.30 -8.38
CA LEU A 343 -5.19 -19.20 -8.74
C LEU A 343 -5.76 -18.98 -10.14
N ILE A 344 -5.65 -17.76 -10.67
CA ILE A 344 -6.34 -17.36 -11.90
C ILE A 344 -5.42 -17.11 -13.09
N LEU A 345 -4.11 -16.93 -12.86
CA LEU A 345 -3.14 -16.57 -13.89
C LEU A 345 -2.07 -17.64 -14.11
N ASP A 346 -1.54 -17.66 -15.33
CA ASP A 346 -0.31 -18.38 -15.64
C ASP A 346 0.86 -17.74 -14.84
N PRO A 347 1.72 -18.54 -14.19
CA PRO A 347 2.87 -18.06 -13.42
C PRO A 347 3.75 -17.02 -14.12
N ARG A 348 3.83 -17.09 -15.47
CA ARG A 348 4.60 -16.14 -16.29
C ARG A 348 4.05 -14.71 -16.26
N TYR A 349 2.77 -14.52 -15.96
CA TYR A 349 2.08 -13.22 -16.04
C TYR A 349 1.70 -12.66 -14.66
N ILE A 350 1.98 -13.34 -13.56
CA ILE A 350 1.57 -12.93 -12.20
C ILE A 350 2.12 -11.54 -11.85
N ALA A 351 3.43 -11.31 -12.07
CA ALA A 351 4.06 -10.03 -11.75
C ALA A 351 3.49 -8.88 -12.59
N THR A 352 3.28 -9.12 -13.90
CA THR A 352 2.65 -8.13 -14.80
C THR A 352 1.21 -7.88 -14.39
N GLY A 353 0.46 -8.94 -14.06
CA GLY A 353 -0.92 -8.85 -13.57
C GLY A 353 -1.01 -8.01 -12.30
N PHE A 354 -0.15 -8.26 -11.32
CA PHE A 354 -0.11 -7.46 -10.10
C PHE A 354 0.21 -5.98 -10.38
N GLY A 355 1.18 -5.70 -11.25
CA GLY A 355 1.51 -4.32 -11.65
C GLY A 355 0.33 -3.58 -12.29
N VAL A 356 -0.41 -4.26 -13.18
CA VAL A 356 -1.62 -3.70 -13.82
C VAL A 356 -2.72 -3.43 -12.80
N LEU A 357 -2.91 -4.33 -11.83
CA LEU A 357 -3.89 -4.14 -10.76
C LEU A 357 -3.50 -2.95 -9.86
N ASN A 358 -2.22 -2.84 -9.49
CA ASN A 358 -1.72 -1.75 -8.66
C ASN A 358 -1.86 -0.39 -9.36
N LEU A 359 -1.52 -0.30 -10.65
CA LEU A 359 -1.75 0.89 -11.46
C LEU A 359 -3.23 1.31 -11.41
N PHE A 360 -4.15 0.38 -11.66
CA PHE A 360 -5.58 0.67 -11.67
C PHE A 360 -6.09 1.08 -10.29
N ALA A 361 -5.63 0.43 -9.22
CA ALA A 361 -5.97 0.81 -7.85
C ALA A 361 -5.48 2.24 -7.51
N CYS A 362 -4.30 2.63 -7.98
CA CYS A 362 -3.80 4.00 -7.81
C CYS A 362 -4.63 5.02 -8.59
N LEU A 363 -5.03 4.70 -9.82
CA LEU A 363 -5.90 5.58 -10.63
C LEU A 363 -7.26 5.78 -9.97
N VAL A 364 -7.92 4.69 -9.57
CA VAL A 364 -9.24 4.75 -8.92
C VAL A 364 -9.12 5.41 -7.54
N GLY A 365 -8.09 5.06 -6.76
CA GLY A 365 -7.85 5.66 -5.44
C GLY A 365 -7.59 7.16 -5.52
N GLY A 366 -6.80 7.60 -6.50
CA GLY A 366 -6.58 9.02 -6.78
C GLY A 366 -7.90 9.73 -7.16
N ALA A 367 -8.63 9.17 -8.12
CA ALA A 367 -9.93 9.73 -8.51
C ALA A 367 -10.89 9.84 -7.32
N THR A 368 -10.86 8.86 -6.42
CA THR A 368 -11.71 8.84 -5.21
C THR A 368 -11.34 9.95 -4.22
N THR A 369 -10.03 10.18 -3.99
CA THR A 369 -9.58 11.25 -3.08
C THR A 369 -9.95 12.63 -3.62
N PHE A 370 -9.78 12.85 -4.93
CA PHE A 370 -10.21 14.08 -5.59
C PHE A 370 -11.73 14.26 -5.55
N ALA A 371 -12.48 13.22 -5.93
CA ALA A 371 -13.93 13.25 -5.93
C ALA A 371 -14.50 13.52 -4.52
N GLY A 372 -13.86 12.93 -3.48
CA GLY A 372 -14.20 13.23 -2.10
C GLY A 372 -14.09 14.71 -1.76
N GLY A 373 -13.02 15.37 -2.20
CA GLY A 373 -12.86 16.82 -2.05
C GLY A 373 -13.89 17.63 -2.84
N ALA A 374 -14.14 17.29 -4.12
CA ALA A 374 -15.12 17.96 -4.95
C ALA A 374 -16.55 17.85 -4.41
N LEU A 375 -16.91 16.68 -3.85
CA LEU A 375 -18.21 16.49 -3.19
C LEU A 375 -18.33 17.34 -1.91
N ARG A 376 -17.23 17.53 -1.19
CA ARG A 376 -17.18 18.42 -0.03
C ARG A 376 -17.32 19.90 -0.42
N ASP A 377 -16.68 20.33 -1.50
CA ASP A 377 -16.87 21.68 -2.05
C ASP A 377 -18.34 21.91 -2.47
N ALA A 378 -19.07 20.83 -2.83
CA ALA A 378 -20.51 20.85 -3.07
C ALA A 378 -21.36 20.67 -1.78
N HIS A 379 -20.76 20.83 -0.59
CA HIS A 379 -21.40 20.71 0.72
C HIS A 379 -22.00 19.32 1.04
N ILE A 380 -21.47 18.27 0.42
CA ILE A 380 -21.85 16.89 0.75
C ILE A 380 -21.03 16.43 1.97
N GLU A 381 -21.72 15.90 2.97
CA GLU A 381 -21.10 15.40 4.19
C GLU A 381 -20.14 14.24 3.94
N VAL A 382 -19.02 14.21 4.68
CA VAL A 382 -18.01 13.15 4.60
C VAL A 382 -18.60 11.76 4.91
N SER A 383 -19.61 11.68 5.77
CA SER A 383 -20.35 10.45 6.08
C SER A 383 -20.89 9.75 4.82
N ARG A 384 -21.40 10.53 3.85
CA ARG A 384 -21.90 10.00 2.56
C ARG A 384 -20.79 9.34 1.74
N LEU A 385 -19.56 9.86 1.80
CA LEU A 385 -18.42 9.28 1.13
C LEU A 385 -18.12 7.87 1.66
N PHE A 386 -18.16 7.70 2.98
CA PHE A 386 -17.93 6.38 3.59
C PHE A 386 -19.07 5.40 3.33
N GLN A 387 -20.31 5.87 3.23
CA GLN A 387 -21.44 5.03 2.81
C GLN A 387 -21.23 4.52 1.37
N ALA A 388 -20.75 5.37 0.45
CA ALA A 388 -20.38 4.95 -0.90
C ALA A 388 -19.21 3.95 -0.89
N GLY A 389 -18.20 4.17 -0.03
CA GLY A 389 -17.13 3.20 0.20
C GLY A 389 -17.63 1.85 0.75
N ALA A 390 -18.59 1.87 1.68
CA ALA A 390 -19.23 0.64 2.16
C ALA A 390 -19.97 -0.10 1.03
N ALA A 391 -20.71 0.63 0.20
CA ALA A 391 -21.38 0.05 -0.97
C ALA A 391 -20.38 -0.58 -1.95
N SER A 392 -19.24 0.08 -2.21
CA SER A 392 -18.18 -0.47 -3.05
C SER A 392 -17.61 -1.77 -2.50
N MET A 393 -17.45 -1.91 -1.19
CA MET A 393 -16.99 -3.15 -0.55
C MET A 393 -18.02 -4.29 -0.69
N VAL A 394 -19.34 -4.00 -0.64
CA VAL A 394 -20.39 -5.00 -0.92
C VAL A 394 -20.24 -5.51 -2.35
N VAL A 395 -20.09 -4.59 -3.32
CA VAL A 395 -19.87 -4.97 -4.73
C VAL A 395 -18.62 -5.84 -4.86
N CYS A 396 -17.52 -5.47 -4.19
CA CYS A 396 -16.30 -6.27 -4.15
C CYS A 396 -16.51 -7.68 -3.60
N ALA A 397 -17.21 -7.80 -2.47
CA ALA A 397 -17.50 -9.12 -1.86
C ALA A 397 -18.32 -10.01 -2.79
N VAL A 398 -19.32 -9.45 -3.47
CA VAL A 398 -20.14 -10.17 -4.46
C VAL A 398 -19.29 -10.55 -5.69
N MET A 399 -18.48 -9.64 -6.22
CA MET A 399 -17.62 -9.92 -7.39
C MET A 399 -16.63 -11.05 -7.14
N LEU A 400 -16.05 -11.14 -5.94
CA LEU A 400 -15.12 -12.20 -5.56
C LEU A 400 -15.75 -13.59 -5.70
N LEU A 401 -17.03 -13.74 -5.38
CA LEU A 401 -17.72 -15.03 -5.45
C LEU A 401 -17.87 -15.54 -6.90
N PHE A 402 -17.80 -14.66 -7.90
CA PHE A 402 -17.83 -15.02 -9.31
C PHE A 402 -16.45 -15.42 -9.88
N ILE A 403 -15.35 -15.17 -9.15
CA ILE A 403 -14.02 -15.63 -9.54
C ILE A 403 -13.95 -17.15 -9.35
N LYS A 404 -13.63 -17.85 -10.45
CA LYS A 404 -13.45 -19.30 -10.44
C LYS A 404 -11.97 -19.64 -10.54
N PRO A 405 -11.46 -20.61 -9.76
CA PRO A 405 -10.10 -21.12 -9.99
C PRO A 405 -9.98 -21.54 -11.46
N GLY A 406 -8.91 -21.06 -12.13
CA GLY A 406 -8.64 -21.49 -13.49
C GLY A 406 -8.37 -22.98 -13.54
N VAL A 407 -8.78 -23.66 -14.61
CA VAL A 407 -8.43 -25.06 -14.90
C VAL A 407 -6.98 -25.13 -15.43
N ALA A 408 -6.06 -24.42 -14.82
CA ALA A 408 -4.65 -24.51 -15.13
C ALA A 408 -4.06 -25.67 -14.31
N GLY A 409 -4.09 -26.90 -14.91
CA GLY A 409 -3.36 -28.05 -14.40
C GLY A 409 -4.13 -28.89 -13.39
N THR A 410 -4.91 -29.84 -13.88
CA THR A 410 -5.28 -31.09 -13.18
C THR A 410 -4.03 -31.94 -12.90
N SER A 411 -3.11 -31.43 -12.12
CA SER A 411 -2.05 -32.18 -11.44
C SER A 411 -1.30 -31.24 -10.48
N ILE A 412 -1.97 -30.86 -9.39
CA ILE A 412 -1.25 -30.34 -8.23
C ILE A 412 -0.75 -31.58 -7.49
N PRO A 413 0.56 -31.83 -7.42
CA PRO A 413 1.10 -32.71 -6.39
C PRO A 413 0.73 -32.05 -5.06
N THR A 414 0.23 -32.83 -4.13
CA THR A 414 -0.08 -32.46 -2.75
C THR A 414 1.20 -32.05 -2.00
N GLY A 415 1.75 -30.91 -2.30
CA GLY A 415 2.96 -30.38 -1.70
C GLY A 415 3.07 -28.90 -2.03
N LYS A 416 2.80 -28.06 -1.03
CA LYS A 416 3.11 -26.61 -0.92
C LYS A 416 2.91 -25.78 -2.21
N LEU A 417 1.94 -24.86 -2.17
CA LEU A 417 1.89 -23.70 -3.06
C LEU A 417 3.15 -22.85 -2.80
N ASP A 418 4.23 -23.13 -3.54
CA ASP A 418 5.40 -22.25 -3.61
C ASP A 418 5.10 -21.17 -4.68
N CYS A 419 4.36 -20.11 -4.27
CA CYS A 419 4.28 -18.83 -4.98
C CYS A 419 5.35 -17.85 -4.50
#